data_e4f8a31383929deba908b1e6cc280150
#
_entry.id   e4f8a31383929deba908b1e6cc280150
#
_cell.length_a   1.000
_cell.length_b   1.000
_cell.length_c   1.000
_cell.angle_alpha   90.00
_cell.angle_beta   90.00
_cell.angle_gamma   90.00
#
_symmetry.space_group_name_H-M   'P 1'
#
loop_
_entity.id
_entity.type
_entity.pdbx_description
1 polymer ?
#
loop_
_entity_poly.entity_id
_entity_poly.type
_entity_poly.pdbx_seq_one_letter_code
_entity_poly.pdbx_strand_id
1 'polypeptide(L)'
;DQLGSINKYRSSGNIKPKINKLGGTEWQKVKEKNKKAIKKVAIDLLKLYAEREKLKGYAFPQDGPWQNELEDSFPHQPTPDQIKATKDIKNDMEKDVPMDRLICGDVGYGKTEVAIRAIFKAITSGKQVILLAPTTILAQQHWKTISNRFSPYPIKISLLNRFKKESEKKEIFKGLINNTVDLVVATHQILGKEVDIKNLGLLVIDEEQRFGVKQKEKIKKIKKNIDVLTLT
;
A
#
# COMPACT_ATOMS: atom_id res chain seq x y z
N ASP A 1 -25.27 -19.93 -26.19
CA ASP A 1 -25.14 -20.44 -24.83
C ASP A 1 -24.53 -19.39 -23.85
N GLN A 2 -25.33 -18.38 -23.46
CA GLN A 2 -24.86 -17.34 -22.51
C GLN A 2 -25.62 -17.39 -21.18
N LEU A 3 -26.26 -18.50 -20.85
CA LEU A 3 -27.00 -18.67 -19.59
C LEU A 3 -26.13 -18.53 -18.34
N GLY A 4 -24.84 -18.88 -18.43
CA GLY A 4 -23.87 -18.70 -17.34
C GLY A 4 -23.49 -17.26 -17.02
N SER A 5 -23.82 -16.30 -17.89
CA SER A 5 -23.56 -14.86 -17.68
C SER A 5 -24.72 -14.10 -17.04
N ILE A 6 -25.85 -14.79 -16.76
CA ILE A 6 -27.03 -14.19 -16.13
C ILE A 6 -26.84 -14.16 -14.61
N ASN A 7 -26.63 -12.97 -14.06
CA ASN A 7 -26.53 -12.77 -12.63
C ASN A 7 -27.77 -12.04 -12.11
N LYS A 8 -28.22 -12.39 -10.87
CA LYS A 8 -29.30 -11.69 -10.19
C LYS A 8 -28.94 -10.20 -10.02
N TYR A 9 -29.75 -9.32 -10.62
CA TYR A 9 -29.56 -7.88 -10.45
C TYR A 9 -29.76 -7.48 -8.98
N ARG A 10 -28.69 -7.03 -8.31
CA ARG A 10 -28.72 -6.56 -6.92
C ARG A 10 -28.35 -5.09 -6.88
N SER A 11 -29.13 -4.28 -6.16
CA SER A 11 -28.69 -2.93 -5.79
C SER A 11 -28.02 -2.96 -4.41
N SER A 12 -27.10 -2.05 -4.16
CA SER A 12 -26.50 -1.84 -2.83
C SER A 12 -27.57 -1.23 -1.90
N GLY A 13 -27.95 -1.95 -0.85
CA GLY A 13 -28.94 -1.53 0.15
C GLY A 13 -30.37 -1.96 -0.16
N ASN A 14 -31.33 -1.49 0.66
CA ASN A 14 -32.77 -1.83 0.55
C ASN A 14 -33.52 -1.13 -0.61
N ILE A 15 -32.82 -0.56 -1.57
CA ILE A 15 -33.40 0.14 -2.71
C ILE A 15 -33.76 -0.88 -3.78
N LYS A 16 -35.04 -0.94 -4.20
CA LYS A 16 -35.46 -1.78 -5.34
C LYS A 16 -34.71 -1.33 -6.60
N PRO A 17 -34.01 -2.23 -7.32
CA PRO A 17 -33.33 -1.86 -8.54
C PRO A 17 -34.33 -1.36 -9.60
N LYS A 18 -34.01 -0.23 -10.24
CA LYS A 18 -34.78 0.30 -11.37
C LYS A 18 -34.53 -0.58 -12.59
N ILE A 19 -35.57 -1.25 -13.06
CA ILE A 19 -35.51 -2.11 -14.26
C ILE A 19 -35.69 -1.21 -15.49
N ASN A 20 -34.76 -1.28 -16.41
CA ASN A 20 -34.84 -0.58 -17.70
C ASN A 20 -35.68 -1.38 -18.69
N LYS A 21 -36.50 -0.71 -19.51
CA LYS A 21 -37.22 -1.36 -20.60
C LYS A 21 -36.27 -1.82 -21.69
N LEU A 22 -36.46 -3.06 -22.17
CA LEU A 22 -35.77 -3.59 -23.35
C LEU A 22 -36.07 -2.69 -24.58
N GLY A 23 -35.03 -2.31 -25.33
CA GLY A 23 -35.15 -1.38 -26.46
C GLY A 23 -35.23 0.10 -26.12
N GLY A 24 -35.23 0.48 -24.83
CA GLY A 24 -35.26 1.87 -24.41
C GLY A 24 -33.89 2.56 -24.43
N THR A 25 -33.88 3.91 -24.56
CA THR A 25 -32.64 4.72 -24.58
C THR A 25 -32.03 4.95 -23.19
N GLU A 26 -32.75 4.61 -22.10
CA GLU A 26 -32.28 4.85 -20.73
C GLU A 26 -30.99 4.05 -20.41
N TRP A 27 -30.93 2.79 -20.81
CA TRP A 27 -29.73 1.95 -20.62
C TRP A 27 -28.52 2.49 -21.38
N GLN A 28 -28.72 2.95 -22.60
CA GLN A 28 -27.65 3.56 -23.40
C GLN A 28 -27.12 4.84 -22.71
N LYS A 29 -28.01 5.70 -22.19
CA LYS A 29 -27.61 6.90 -21.42
C LYS A 29 -26.80 6.57 -20.18
N VAL A 30 -27.22 5.52 -19.43
CA VAL A 30 -26.48 5.05 -18.23
C VAL A 30 -25.11 4.50 -18.65
N LYS A 31 -25.03 3.70 -19.71
CA LYS A 31 -23.78 3.17 -20.25
C LYS A 31 -22.82 4.28 -20.69
N GLU A 32 -23.31 5.28 -21.41
CA GLU A 32 -22.51 6.43 -21.83
C GLU A 32 -22.03 7.28 -20.65
N LYS A 33 -22.89 7.53 -19.66
CA LYS A 33 -22.52 8.24 -18.43
C LYS A 33 -21.39 7.51 -17.69
N ASN A 34 -21.51 6.18 -17.54
CA ASN A 34 -20.48 5.37 -16.90
C ASN A 34 -19.19 5.35 -17.73
N LYS A 35 -19.29 5.23 -19.05
CA LYS A 35 -18.12 5.27 -19.95
C LYS A 35 -17.37 6.60 -19.83
N LYS A 36 -18.11 7.74 -19.79
CA LYS A 36 -17.51 9.06 -19.58
C LYS A 36 -16.84 9.17 -18.20
N ALA A 37 -17.47 8.64 -17.14
CA ALA A 37 -16.90 8.64 -15.79
C ALA A 37 -15.61 7.80 -15.73
N ILE A 38 -15.62 6.60 -16.30
CA ILE A 38 -14.44 5.71 -16.38
C ILE A 38 -13.31 6.40 -17.17
N LYS A 39 -13.63 7.00 -18.34
CA LYS A 39 -12.64 7.73 -19.14
C LYS A 39 -12.00 8.88 -18.37
N LYS A 40 -12.79 9.63 -17.57
CA LYS A 40 -12.26 10.71 -16.73
C LYS A 40 -11.29 10.16 -15.69
N VAL A 41 -11.66 9.08 -14.98
CA VAL A 41 -10.78 8.44 -13.99
C VAL A 41 -9.48 7.95 -14.64
N ALA A 42 -9.55 7.34 -15.83
CA ALA A 42 -8.38 6.89 -16.55
C ALA A 42 -7.45 8.06 -16.94
N ILE A 43 -8.00 9.18 -17.41
CA ILE A 43 -7.20 10.38 -17.73
C ILE A 43 -6.54 10.95 -16.47
N ASP A 44 -7.27 11.03 -15.35
CA ASP A 44 -6.72 11.53 -14.08
C ASP A 44 -5.59 10.63 -13.55
N LEU A 45 -5.72 9.31 -13.73
CA LEU A 45 -4.65 8.36 -13.42
C LEU A 45 -3.42 8.54 -14.33
N LEU A 46 -3.62 8.65 -15.64
CA LEU A 46 -2.53 8.87 -16.58
C LEU A 46 -1.76 10.16 -16.28
N LYS A 47 -2.47 11.25 -15.92
CA LYS A 47 -1.83 12.50 -15.48
C LYS A 47 -0.99 12.28 -14.23
N LEU A 48 -1.52 11.56 -13.24
CA LEU A 48 -0.79 11.25 -12.01
C LEU A 48 0.50 10.46 -12.30
N TYR A 49 0.43 9.45 -13.18
CA TYR A 49 1.62 8.68 -13.57
C TYR A 49 2.64 9.55 -14.32
N ALA A 50 2.19 10.36 -15.28
CA ALA A 50 3.08 11.26 -16.02
C ALA A 50 3.71 12.34 -15.12
N GLU A 51 3.02 12.79 -14.07
CA GLU A 51 3.60 13.68 -13.05
C GLU A 51 4.67 12.94 -12.24
N ARG A 52 4.42 11.68 -11.85
CA ARG A 52 5.37 10.88 -11.06
C ARG A 52 6.66 10.57 -11.83
N GLU A 53 6.57 10.25 -13.12
CA GLU A 53 7.74 9.99 -13.97
C GLU A 53 8.69 11.19 -14.08
N LYS A 54 8.19 12.41 -13.86
CA LYS A 54 8.98 13.66 -13.86
C LYS A 54 9.59 14.01 -12.50
N LEU A 55 9.14 13.33 -11.43
CA LEU A 55 9.63 13.59 -10.09
C LEU A 55 10.91 12.78 -9.84
N LYS A 56 11.89 13.41 -9.21
CA LYS A 56 13.03 12.68 -8.67
C LYS A 56 12.62 11.99 -7.38
N GLY A 57 12.74 10.68 -7.37
CA GLY A 57 12.61 9.83 -6.20
C GLY A 57 13.93 9.75 -5.43
N TYR A 58 13.93 8.95 -4.39
CA TYR A 58 15.14 8.57 -3.68
C TYR A 58 15.62 7.23 -4.25
N ALA A 59 16.77 7.22 -4.91
CA ALA A 59 17.40 5.98 -5.34
C ALA A 59 18.04 5.29 -4.13
N PHE A 60 17.45 4.17 -3.72
CA PHE A 60 17.99 3.37 -2.62
C PHE A 60 19.31 2.70 -3.05
N PRO A 61 20.31 2.59 -2.15
CA PRO A 61 21.55 1.92 -2.46
C PRO A 61 21.34 0.41 -2.68
N GLN A 62 22.32 -0.24 -3.27
CA GLN A 62 22.36 -1.70 -3.38
C GLN A 62 22.32 -2.36 -1.99
N ASP A 63 21.95 -3.63 -1.95
CA ASP A 63 21.81 -4.38 -0.71
C ASP A 63 23.12 -4.47 0.05
N GLY A 64 23.06 -4.12 1.33
CA GLY A 64 24.17 -4.30 2.26
C GLY A 64 24.15 -5.68 2.93
N PRO A 65 25.18 -6.00 3.74
CA PRO A 65 25.28 -7.31 4.43
C PRO A 65 24.07 -7.66 5.28
N TRP A 66 23.48 -6.71 5.98
CA TRP A 66 22.28 -6.94 6.80
C TRP A 66 21.06 -7.35 5.99
N GLN A 67 20.93 -6.84 4.75
CA GLN A 67 19.83 -7.25 3.86
C GLN A 67 19.95 -8.73 3.50
N ASN A 68 21.14 -9.19 3.16
CA ASN A 68 21.40 -10.60 2.85
C ASN A 68 21.15 -11.49 4.08
N GLU A 69 21.66 -11.08 5.24
CA GLU A 69 21.44 -11.77 6.51
C GLU A 69 19.95 -11.92 6.85
N LEU A 70 19.16 -10.86 6.70
CA LEU A 70 17.72 -10.92 6.88
C LEU A 70 17.07 -11.91 5.91
N GLU A 71 17.45 -11.88 4.64
CA GLU A 71 16.86 -12.75 3.61
C GLU A 71 17.23 -14.21 3.84
N ASP A 72 18.47 -14.50 4.21
CA ASP A 72 18.95 -15.85 4.53
C ASP A 72 18.33 -16.41 5.82
N SER A 73 17.98 -15.53 6.76
CA SER A 73 17.29 -15.93 8.01
C SER A 73 15.80 -16.30 7.81
N PHE A 74 15.27 -16.22 6.59
CA PHE A 74 13.89 -16.59 6.32
C PHE A 74 13.70 -18.11 6.48
N PRO A 75 12.77 -18.58 7.36
CA PRO A 75 12.67 -20.00 7.73
C PRO A 75 12.11 -20.90 6.62
N HIS A 76 11.67 -20.34 5.51
CA HIS A 76 11.09 -21.07 4.39
C HIS A 76 11.88 -20.81 3.11
N GLN A 77 11.84 -21.78 2.20
CA GLN A 77 12.43 -21.59 0.88
C GLN A 77 11.55 -20.66 0.04
N PRO A 78 12.06 -19.51 -0.45
CA PRO A 78 11.28 -18.60 -1.26
C PRO A 78 10.84 -19.25 -2.57
N THR A 79 9.61 -19.00 -3.00
CA THR A 79 9.14 -19.45 -4.31
C THR A 79 9.80 -18.64 -5.44
N PRO A 80 9.87 -19.18 -6.68
CA PRO A 80 10.41 -18.45 -7.82
C PRO A 80 9.74 -17.07 -8.03
N ASP A 81 8.43 -16.99 -7.81
CA ASP A 81 7.68 -15.74 -7.94
C ASP A 81 8.01 -14.73 -6.83
N GLN A 82 8.25 -15.20 -5.59
CA GLN A 82 8.70 -14.32 -4.50
C GLN A 82 10.10 -13.76 -4.78
N ILE A 83 11.02 -14.60 -5.31
CA ILE A 83 12.35 -14.16 -5.70
C ILE A 83 12.27 -13.12 -6.81
N LYS A 84 11.49 -13.38 -7.85
CA LYS A 84 11.27 -12.45 -8.96
C LYS A 84 10.66 -11.13 -8.47
N ALA A 85 9.60 -11.18 -7.68
CA ALA A 85 8.93 -10.00 -7.15
C ALA A 85 9.88 -9.16 -6.27
N THR A 86 10.67 -9.81 -5.41
CA THR A 86 11.69 -9.14 -4.58
C THR A 86 12.73 -8.44 -5.44
N LYS A 87 13.26 -9.12 -6.46
CA LYS A 87 14.24 -8.55 -7.40
C LYS A 87 13.66 -7.34 -8.14
N ASP A 88 12.45 -7.46 -8.63
CA ASP A 88 11.78 -6.39 -9.37
C ASP A 88 11.54 -5.15 -8.48
N ILE A 89 11.12 -5.35 -7.22
CA ILE A 89 10.96 -4.26 -6.24
C ILE A 89 12.30 -3.57 -5.98
N LYS A 90 13.36 -4.34 -5.68
CA LYS A 90 14.69 -3.79 -5.41
C LYS A 90 15.21 -2.96 -6.58
N ASN A 91 15.06 -3.49 -7.80
CA ASN A 91 15.45 -2.79 -9.01
C ASN A 91 14.68 -1.47 -9.22
N ASP A 92 13.39 -1.43 -8.84
CA ASP A 92 12.60 -0.20 -8.93
C ASP A 92 12.98 0.79 -7.83
N MET A 93 13.22 0.33 -6.60
CA MET A 93 13.69 1.18 -5.49
C MET A 93 15.07 1.79 -5.75
N GLU A 94 15.92 1.15 -6.54
CA GLU A 94 17.26 1.64 -6.90
C GLU A 94 17.27 2.69 -8.02
N LYS A 95 16.12 2.97 -8.64
CA LYS A 95 15.95 4.04 -9.63
C LYS A 95 15.73 5.39 -8.94
N ASP A 96 16.04 6.46 -9.64
CA ASP A 96 15.77 7.84 -9.19
C ASP A 96 14.34 8.32 -9.48
N VAL A 97 13.43 7.41 -9.78
CA VAL A 97 12.00 7.67 -10.03
C VAL A 97 11.18 6.94 -8.96
N PRO A 98 10.19 7.59 -8.32
CA PRO A 98 9.41 6.97 -7.26
C PRO A 98 8.69 5.71 -7.74
N MET A 99 8.96 4.57 -7.10
CA MET A 99 8.31 3.29 -7.39
C MET A 99 6.80 3.35 -7.11
N ASP A 100 5.98 2.73 -7.97
CA ASP A 100 4.57 2.42 -7.70
C ASP A 100 4.29 1.00 -8.19
N ARG A 101 4.47 0.03 -7.31
CA ARG A 101 4.39 -1.39 -7.66
C ARG A 101 3.26 -2.09 -6.93
N LEU A 102 2.53 -2.91 -7.66
CA LEU A 102 1.47 -3.77 -7.15
C LEU A 102 1.96 -5.23 -7.13
N ILE A 103 1.83 -5.87 -5.98
CA ILE A 103 2.03 -7.32 -5.79
C ILE A 103 0.66 -7.97 -5.62
N CYS A 104 0.30 -8.78 -6.61
CA CYS A 104 -0.91 -9.59 -6.57
C CYS A 104 -0.56 -11.04 -6.21
N GLY A 105 -1.33 -11.64 -5.34
CA GLY A 105 -1.17 -13.05 -4.99
C GLY A 105 -2.25 -13.48 -4.00
N ASP A 106 -2.56 -14.77 -3.98
CA ASP A 106 -3.55 -15.33 -3.07
C ASP A 106 -3.16 -15.20 -1.60
N VAL A 107 -4.13 -15.41 -0.72
CA VAL A 107 -3.90 -15.40 0.73
C VAL A 107 -2.94 -16.55 1.10
N GLY A 108 -1.94 -16.25 1.93
CA GLY A 108 -0.94 -17.25 2.37
C GLY A 108 0.27 -17.40 1.45
N TYR A 109 0.33 -16.78 0.28
CA TYR A 109 1.46 -16.89 -0.65
C TYR A 109 2.68 -16.01 -0.28
N GLY A 110 2.73 -15.51 0.95
CA GLY A 110 3.92 -14.84 1.49
C GLY A 110 4.18 -13.43 0.95
N LYS A 111 3.16 -12.71 0.45
CA LYS A 111 3.28 -11.30 0.04
C LYS A 111 3.93 -10.44 1.12
N THR A 112 3.64 -10.73 2.38
CA THR A 112 4.21 -10.02 3.54
C THR A 112 5.72 -10.15 3.62
N GLU A 113 6.30 -11.33 3.29
CA GLU A 113 7.75 -11.51 3.30
C GLU A 113 8.42 -10.65 2.22
N VAL A 114 7.83 -10.57 1.04
CA VAL A 114 8.32 -9.69 -0.04
C VAL A 114 8.29 -8.22 0.42
N ALA A 115 7.23 -7.80 1.09
CA ALA A 115 7.13 -6.45 1.65
C ALA A 115 8.17 -6.21 2.78
N ILE A 116 8.42 -7.20 3.66
CA ILE A 116 9.42 -7.12 4.73
C ILE A 116 10.81 -6.80 4.15
N ARG A 117 11.20 -7.45 3.07
CA ARG A 117 12.50 -7.21 2.39
C ARG A 117 12.60 -5.78 1.86
N ALA A 118 11.53 -5.25 1.25
CA ALA A 118 11.48 -3.86 0.79
C ALA A 118 11.51 -2.85 1.95
N ILE A 119 10.76 -3.12 3.02
CA ILE A 119 10.77 -2.29 4.24
C ILE A 119 12.16 -2.24 4.85
N PHE A 120 12.82 -3.38 4.97
CA PHE A 120 14.16 -3.47 5.55
C PHE A 120 15.17 -2.69 4.72
N LYS A 121 15.16 -2.84 3.39
CA LYS A 121 16.00 -2.06 2.46
C LYS A 121 15.80 -0.55 2.66
N ALA A 122 14.57 -0.10 2.80
CA ALA A 122 14.28 1.32 3.02
C ALA A 122 14.83 1.81 4.37
N ILE A 123 14.65 1.04 5.45
CA ILE A 123 15.11 1.40 6.79
C ILE A 123 16.64 1.40 6.89
N THR A 124 17.30 0.38 6.36
CA THR A 124 18.78 0.29 6.37
C THR A 124 19.44 1.38 5.54
N SER A 125 18.68 1.97 4.60
CA SER A 125 19.10 3.16 3.84
C SER A 125 18.80 4.48 4.56
N GLY A 126 18.38 4.43 5.84
CA GLY A 126 18.09 5.61 6.67
C GLY A 126 16.73 6.27 6.39
N LYS A 127 15.81 5.60 5.67
CA LYS A 127 14.47 6.12 5.39
C LYS A 127 13.42 5.54 6.34
N GLN A 128 12.41 6.34 6.62
CA GLN A 128 11.24 5.89 7.38
C GLN A 128 10.23 5.19 6.49
N VAL A 129 9.48 4.26 7.07
CA VAL A 129 8.47 3.47 6.37
C VAL A 129 7.13 3.53 7.10
N ILE A 130 6.05 3.61 6.32
CA ILE A 130 4.69 3.41 6.81
C ILE A 130 4.12 2.17 6.15
N LEU A 131 3.57 1.24 6.96
CA LEU A 131 2.76 0.13 6.50
C LEU A 131 1.30 0.37 6.88
N LEU A 132 0.44 0.50 5.88
CA LEU A 132 -1.00 0.68 6.07
C LEU A 132 -1.73 -0.66 5.96
N ALA A 133 -2.51 -0.97 6.99
CA ALA A 133 -3.41 -2.13 6.99
C ALA A 133 -4.87 -1.66 7.16
N PRO A 134 -5.85 -2.31 6.52
CA PRO A 134 -7.24 -1.87 6.55
C PRO A 134 -7.92 -2.06 7.90
N THR A 135 -7.47 -3.03 8.69
CA THR A 135 -8.07 -3.36 9.99
C THR A 135 -7.02 -3.34 11.12
N THR A 136 -7.50 -3.16 12.33
CA THR A 136 -6.65 -3.18 13.52
C THR A 136 -5.99 -4.54 13.75
N ILE A 137 -6.72 -5.63 13.42
CA ILE A 137 -6.21 -7.00 13.57
C ILE A 137 -5.06 -7.24 12.61
N LEU A 138 -5.21 -6.88 11.34
CA LEU A 138 -4.15 -7.00 10.33
C LEU A 138 -2.95 -6.13 10.68
N ALA A 139 -3.17 -4.90 11.14
CA ALA A 139 -2.08 -4.03 11.59
C ALA A 139 -1.30 -4.67 12.75
N GLN A 140 -1.98 -5.30 13.69
CA GLN A 140 -1.33 -5.98 14.81
C GLN A 140 -0.58 -7.24 14.38
N GLN A 141 -1.13 -8.01 13.44
CA GLN A 141 -0.46 -9.18 12.86
C GLN A 141 0.82 -8.77 12.12
N HIS A 142 0.76 -7.76 11.25
CA HIS A 142 1.93 -7.24 10.55
C HIS A 142 2.98 -6.71 11.53
N TRP A 143 2.55 -5.93 12.52
CA TRP A 143 3.46 -5.41 13.54
C TRP A 143 4.19 -6.54 14.27
N LYS A 144 3.47 -7.58 14.72
CA LYS A 144 4.06 -8.74 15.41
C LYS A 144 5.05 -9.49 14.51
N THR A 145 4.64 -9.79 13.28
CA THR A 145 5.48 -10.52 12.32
C THR A 145 6.77 -9.75 12.01
N ILE A 146 6.66 -8.45 11.72
CA ILE A 146 7.81 -7.62 11.37
C ILE A 146 8.70 -7.39 12.60
N SER A 147 8.12 -7.14 13.79
CA SER A 147 8.90 -6.98 15.02
C SER A 147 9.72 -8.24 15.33
N ASN A 148 9.16 -9.43 15.12
CA ASN A 148 9.90 -10.68 15.31
C ASN A 148 11.04 -10.83 14.27
N ARG A 149 10.78 -10.47 13.00
CA ARG A 149 11.79 -10.56 11.93
C ARG A 149 12.92 -9.57 12.09
N PHE A 150 12.63 -8.38 12.62
CA PHE A 150 13.60 -7.31 12.81
C PHE A 150 14.20 -7.29 14.23
N SER A 151 13.86 -8.25 15.09
CA SER A 151 14.35 -8.28 16.47
C SER A 151 15.88 -8.30 16.62
N PRO A 152 16.69 -8.89 15.69
CA PRO A 152 18.15 -8.82 15.78
C PRO A 152 18.74 -7.44 15.43
N TYR A 153 17.96 -6.54 14.84
CA TYR A 153 18.42 -5.26 14.30
C TYR A 153 17.96 -4.08 15.18
N PRO A 154 18.73 -2.99 15.24
CA PRO A 154 18.38 -1.81 16.04
C PRO A 154 17.30 -0.95 15.37
N ILE A 155 16.16 -1.55 15.02
CA ILE A 155 15.04 -0.93 14.30
C ILE A 155 13.90 -0.67 15.26
N LYS A 156 13.41 0.55 15.29
CA LYS A 156 12.28 0.96 16.14
C LYS A 156 10.96 0.93 15.38
N ILE A 157 10.09 -0.02 15.78
CA ILE A 157 8.80 -0.27 15.14
C ILE A 157 7.67 0.15 16.08
N SER A 158 6.74 0.95 15.58
CA SER A 158 5.57 1.40 16.32
C SER A 158 4.27 0.93 15.67
N LEU A 159 3.27 0.62 16.50
CA LEU A 159 1.92 0.28 16.07
C LEU A 159 0.98 1.45 16.35
N LEU A 160 0.30 1.97 15.33
CA LEU A 160 -0.69 3.04 15.44
C LEU A 160 -2.09 2.55 15.06
N ASN A 161 -2.94 2.36 16.05
CA ASN A 161 -4.32 1.94 15.84
C ASN A 161 -5.29 2.65 16.82
N ARG A 162 -6.59 2.34 16.71
CA ARG A 162 -7.63 2.99 17.52
C ARG A 162 -7.53 2.72 19.03
N PHE A 163 -6.84 1.66 19.42
CA PHE A 163 -6.72 1.29 20.84
C PHE A 163 -5.57 2.01 21.56
N LYS A 164 -4.69 2.67 20.81
CA LYS A 164 -3.63 3.47 21.40
C LYS A 164 -4.19 4.73 22.06
N LYS A 165 -3.68 5.06 23.25
CA LYS A 165 -4.01 6.30 23.98
C LYS A 165 -3.50 7.51 23.20
N GLU A 166 -4.14 8.66 23.37
CA GLU A 166 -3.73 9.89 22.65
C GLU A 166 -2.29 10.33 22.97
N SER A 167 -1.80 10.07 24.20
CA SER A 167 -0.40 10.29 24.56
C SER A 167 0.55 9.45 23.72
N GLU A 168 0.29 8.14 23.60
CA GLU A 168 1.09 7.22 22.79
C GLU A 168 1.06 7.60 21.29
N LYS A 169 -0.11 8.00 20.78
CA LYS A 169 -0.22 8.49 19.40
C LYS A 169 0.65 9.73 19.17
N LYS A 170 0.63 10.68 20.12
CA LYS A 170 1.49 11.87 20.03
C LYS A 170 2.97 11.52 20.05
N GLU A 171 3.38 10.54 20.86
CA GLU A 171 4.77 10.06 20.89
C GLU A 171 5.20 9.43 19.56
N ILE A 172 4.33 8.59 18.95
CA ILE A 172 4.61 7.99 17.65
C ILE A 172 4.77 9.08 16.58
N PHE A 173 3.88 10.08 16.55
CA PHE A 173 4.01 11.20 15.61
C PHE A 173 5.26 12.05 15.86
N LYS A 174 5.60 12.33 17.12
CA LYS A 174 6.88 12.98 17.45
C LYS A 174 8.07 12.14 16.99
N GLY A 175 8.01 10.82 17.18
CA GLY A 175 9.04 9.89 16.73
C GLY A 175 9.23 9.91 15.23
N LEU A 176 8.15 9.99 14.44
CA LEU A 176 8.21 10.13 12.98
C LEU A 176 8.84 11.47 12.56
N ILE A 177 8.47 12.58 13.22
CA ILE A 177 9.02 13.91 12.90
C ILE A 177 10.52 13.98 13.26
N ASN A 178 10.93 13.38 14.36
CA ASN A 178 12.29 13.44 14.89
C ASN A 178 13.20 12.29 14.38
N ASN A 179 12.73 11.48 13.43
CA ASN A 179 13.45 10.30 12.90
C ASN A 179 13.89 9.30 14.00
N THR A 180 13.10 9.15 15.07
CA THR A 180 13.37 8.17 16.14
C THR A 180 12.53 6.92 16.03
N VAL A 181 11.63 6.84 15.05
CA VAL A 181 10.83 5.66 14.70
C VAL A 181 11.08 5.37 13.23
N ASP A 182 11.50 4.14 12.93
CA ASP A 182 11.88 3.73 11.57
C ASP A 182 10.67 3.19 10.79
N LEU A 183 9.80 2.42 11.47
CA LEU A 183 8.60 1.84 10.87
C LEU A 183 7.37 2.12 11.73
N VAL A 184 6.32 2.62 11.08
CA VAL A 184 4.98 2.65 11.70
C VAL A 184 4.04 1.72 10.94
N VAL A 185 3.55 0.69 11.63
CA VAL A 185 2.43 -0.12 11.16
C VAL A 185 1.15 0.53 11.64
N ALA A 186 0.27 0.91 10.73
CA ALA A 186 -0.89 1.74 11.06
C ALA A 186 -2.16 1.33 10.32
N THR A 187 -3.30 1.67 10.92
CA THR A 187 -4.56 1.75 10.20
C THR A 187 -4.71 3.15 9.57
N HIS A 188 -5.84 3.39 8.90
CA HIS A 188 -6.16 4.69 8.29
C HIS A 188 -6.04 5.91 9.24
N GLN A 189 -5.88 5.70 10.55
CA GLN A 189 -5.75 6.80 11.52
C GLN A 189 -4.52 7.69 11.28
N ILE A 190 -3.44 7.12 10.73
CA ILE A 190 -2.24 7.87 10.38
C ILE A 190 -2.54 8.94 9.31
N LEU A 191 -3.54 8.70 8.47
CA LEU A 191 -3.98 9.61 7.42
C LEU A 191 -4.83 10.78 7.97
N GLY A 192 -5.22 10.73 9.24
CA GLY A 192 -6.11 11.71 9.88
C GLY A 192 -5.45 13.04 10.19
N LYS A 193 -4.14 13.07 10.38
CA LYS A 193 -3.34 14.27 10.65
C LYS A 193 -2.44 14.53 9.45
N GLU A 194 -2.36 15.77 9.02
CA GLU A 194 -1.33 16.21 8.07
C GLU A 194 0.00 16.29 8.83
N VAL A 195 0.69 15.16 8.94
CA VAL A 195 2.04 15.12 9.50
C VAL A 195 3.01 15.10 8.32
N ASP A 196 3.81 16.15 8.24
CA ASP A 196 4.89 16.22 7.27
C ASP A 196 6.05 15.32 7.75
N ILE A 197 6.11 14.12 7.21
CA ILE A 197 7.17 13.15 7.49
C ILE A 197 8.23 13.31 6.41
N LYS A 198 9.19 14.20 6.67
CA LYS A 198 10.22 14.60 5.70
C LYS A 198 11.11 13.45 5.23
N ASN A 199 11.31 12.44 6.08
CA ASN A 199 12.20 11.31 5.79
C ASN A 199 11.45 10.04 5.35
N LEU A 200 10.17 10.13 5.02
CA LEU A 200 9.39 8.99 4.51
C LEU A 200 9.92 8.57 3.14
N GLY A 201 10.43 7.34 3.02
CA GLY A 201 10.95 6.79 1.77
C GLY A 201 10.04 5.74 1.14
N LEU A 202 9.31 4.97 1.95
CA LEU A 202 8.47 3.89 1.45
C LEU A 202 7.10 3.89 2.14
N LEU A 203 6.04 3.76 1.35
CA LEU A 203 4.68 3.49 1.79
C LEU A 203 4.26 2.10 1.32
N VAL A 204 4.01 1.18 2.25
CA VAL A 204 3.43 -0.13 1.96
C VAL A 204 1.94 -0.10 2.28
N ILE A 205 1.10 -0.59 1.37
CA ILE A 205 -0.35 -0.62 1.53
C ILE A 205 -0.84 -2.04 1.36
N ASP A 206 -1.41 -2.59 2.41
CA ASP A 206 -2.04 -3.90 2.36
C ASP A 206 -3.53 -3.77 2.08
N GLU A 207 -4.05 -4.58 1.12
CA GLU A 207 -5.48 -4.63 0.77
C GLU A 207 -6.08 -3.24 0.45
N GLU A 208 -5.44 -2.46 -0.44
CA GLU A 208 -5.86 -1.08 -0.78
C GLU A 208 -7.34 -0.97 -1.15
N GLN A 209 -7.93 -2.02 -1.72
CA GLN A 209 -9.35 -2.04 -2.10
C GLN A 209 -10.30 -1.90 -0.90
N ARG A 210 -9.85 -2.23 0.31
CA ARG A 210 -10.65 -2.11 1.55
C ARG A 210 -10.67 -0.70 2.14
N PHE A 211 -9.88 0.23 1.61
CA PHE A 211 -9.89 1.62 2.05
C PHE A 211 -11.03 2.40 1.38
N GLY A 212 -11.67 3.27 2.16
CA GLY A 212 -12.73 4.16 1.67
C GLY A 212 -12.19 5.28 0.74
N VAL A 213 -13.08 5.91 -0.02
CA VAL A 213 -12.74 6.93 -1.01
C VAL A 213 -11.89 8.07 -0.43
N LYS A 214 -12.31 8.65 0.71
CA LYS A 214 -11.56 9.73 1.39
C LYS A 214 -10.16 9.31 1.83
N GLN A 215 -9.99 8.05 2.22
CA GLN A 215 -8.69 7.50 2.62
C GLN A 215 -7.79 7.35 1.40
N LYS A 216 -8.32 6.83 0.29
CA LYS A 216 -7.59 6.70 -0.98
C LYS A 216 -7.13 8.05 -1.53
N GLU A 217 -7.94 9.12 -1.39
CA GLU A 217 -7.53 10.47 -1.77
C GLU A 217 -6.35 10.97 -0.94
N LYS A 218 -6.34 10.72 0.37
CA LYS A 218 -5.21 11.07 1.25
C LYS A 218 -3.96 10.26 0.91
N ILE A 219 -4.11 8.96 0.67
CA ILE A 219 -3.03 8.08 0.21
C ILE A 219 -2.41 8.62 -1.08
N LYS A 220 -3.23 9.05 -2.06
CA LYS A 220 -2.75 9.65 -3.31
C LYS A 220 -1.85 10.87 -3.09
N LYS A 221 -2.15 11.70 -2.09
CA LYS A 221 -1.32 12.88 -1.77
C LYS A 221 0.06 12.47 -1.23
N ILE A 222 0.11 11.45 -0.39
CA ILE A 222 1.35 10.93 0.19
C ILE A 222 2.19 10.24 -0.90
N LYS A 223 1.55 9.53 -1.82
CA LYS A 223 2.19 8.78 -2.91
C LYS A 223 3.06 9.63 -3.85
N LYS A 224 2.94 10.96 -3.88
CA LYS A 224 3.54 11.77 -4.96
C LYS A 224 5.05 11.61 -5.09
N ASN A 225 5.80 11.64 -3.98
CA ASN A 225 7.26 11.77 -3.99
C ASN A 225 7.99 10.60 -3.30
N ILE A 226 7.30 9.52 -2.99
CA ILE A 226 7.85 8.37 -2.27
C ILE A 226 7.56 7.07 -3.00
N ASP A 227 8.32 6.06 -2.69
CA ASP A 227 8.08 4.71 -3.19
C ASP A 227 6.82 4.13 -2.58
N VAL A 228 6.04 3.44 -3.40
CA VAL A 228 4.79 2.81 -3.00
C VAL A 228 4.78 1.34 -3.41
N LEU A 229 4.49 0.50 -2.43
CA LEU A 229 4.30 -0.93 -2.62
C LEU A 229 2.89 -1.31 -2.17
N THR A 230 2.06 -1.76 -3.08
CA THR A 230 0.69 -2.20 -2.78
C THR A 230 0.61 -3.72 -2.83
N LEU A 231 0.01 -4.32 -1.80
CA LEU A 231 -0.26 -5.76 -1.69
C LEU A 231 -1.76 -6.02 -1.84
N THR A 232 -2.13 -7.04 -2.65
CA THR A 232 -3.53 -7.42 -2.85
C THR A 232 -3.69 -8.92 -3.13
#